data_09ffbccdb839089ed3d0f7cc2c8a152a
#
_entry.id   09ffbccdb839089ed3d0f7cc2c8a152a
#
_cell.length_a   1.000
_cell.length_b   1.000
_cell.length_c   1.000
_cell.angle_alpha   90.00
_cell.angle_beta   90.00
_cell.angle_gamma   90.00
#
_symmetry.space_group_name_H-M   'P 1'
#
loop_
_entity.id
_entity.type
_entity.pdbx_description
1 polymer ?
#
loop_
_entity_poly.entity_id
_entity_poly.type
_entity_poly.pdbx_seq_one_letter_code
_entity_poly.pdbx_strand_id
1 'polypeptide(L)'
;MINKILVLFLFFALSFYGQNDTISVIKHTDKDIIVDKDSKIVYRGIPNSLSIEVPNCKSFKASGEGLSLMSKNIYNLNAGSGLETIITVDIVLKNNKKKTEKHLFKINSLGNLVATLNYNDESYIRLQKNKIEQSVLRVKFEDKNLQQDFITIRKFKIKIADRKEIEVLGNRIDSDAFQLINKYSRINDEITIYDIVTEIHCGISGIKLKPIVIKIL
;
A
#
# COMPACT_ATOMS: atom_id res chain seq x y z
N MET A 1 40.40 -46.99 -14.46
CA MET A 1 40.98 -45.66 -14.16
C MET A 1 40.08 -44.48 -14.60
N ILE A 2 39.20 -44.67 -15.58
CA ILE A 2 38.35 -43.62 -16.17
C ILE A 2 37.27 -43.10 -15.19
N ASN A 3 36.73 -43.96 -14.32
CA ASN A 3 35.63 -43.58 -13.40
C ASN A 3 36.03 -42.63 -12.24
N LYS A 4 37.31 -42.58 -11.87
CA LYS A 4 37.77 -41.68 -10.78
C LYS A 4 37.94 -40.22 -11.24
N ILE A 5 38.24 -40.00 -12.52
CA ILE A 5 38.41 -38.66 -13.11
C ILE A 5 37.06 -38.02 -13.34
N LEU A 6 36.03 -38.81 -13.73
CA LEU A 6 34.66 -38.27 -13.93
C LEU A 6 34.01 -37.78 -12.63
N VAL A 7 34.25 -38.46 -11.51
CA VAL A 7 33.73 -38.03 -10.18
C VAL A 7 34.40 -36.74 -9.70
N LEU A 8 35.70 -36.58 -10.00
CA LEU A 8 36.43 -35.36 -9.63
C LEU A 8 35.92 -34.12 -10.41
N PHE A 9 35.56 -34.28 -11.67
CA PHE A 9 34.96 -33.19 -12.48
C PHE A 9 33.53 -32.80 -12.01
N LEU A 10 32.75 -33.77 -11.52
CA LEU A 10 31.43 -33.46 -10.96
C LEU A 10 31.50 -32.68 -9.66
N PHE A 11 32.52 -32.93 -8.83
CA PHE A 11 32.71 -32.12 -7.60
C PHE A 11 33.21 -30.71 -7.87
N PHE A 12 33.97 -30.49 -8.94
CA PHE A 12 34.38 -29.14 -9.33
C PHE A 12 33.25 -28.30 -9.95
N ALA A 13 32.28 -28.93 -10.62
CA ALA A 13 31.13 -28.23 -11.20
C ALA A 13 30.13 -27.73 -10.13
N LEU A 14 30.07 -28.35 -8.96
CA LEU A 14 29.19 -27.95 -7.85
C LEU A 14 29.72 -26.76 -7.02
N SER A 15 31.00 -26.41 -7.19
CA SER A 15 31.62 -25.30 -6.42
C SER A 15 31.43 -23.94 -7.05
N PHE A 16 30.77 -23.81 -8.20
CA PHE A 16 30.56 -22.53 -8.90
C PHE A 16 29.18 -21.91 -8.75
N TYR A 17 28.32 -22.49 -7.92
CA TYR A 17 27.19 -21.70 -7.41
C TYR A 17 27.70 -20.80 -6.29
N GLY A 18 28.47 -19.77 -6.69
CA GLY A 18 28.83 -18.69 -5.80
C GLY A 18 27.56 -18.09 -5.26
N GLN A 19 27.33 -18.22 -3.96
CA GLN A 19 26.40 -17.36 -3.25
C GLN A 19 26.78 -15.92 -3.62
N ASN A 20 25.95 -15.26 -4.42
CA ASN A 20 26.05 -13.82 -4.61
C ASN A 20 25.67 -13.17 -3.29
N ASP A 21 26.59 -13.13 -2.32
CA ASP A 21 26.44 -12.41 -1.07
C ASP A 21 26.25 -10.94 -1.42
N THR A 22 24.97 -10.55 -1.51
CA THR A 22 24.57 -9.18 -1.73
C THR A 22 24.92 -8.41 -0.47
N ILE A 23 25.76 -7.37 -0.60
CA ILE A 23 26.16 -6.51 0.53
C ILE A 23 25.30 -5.26 0.66
N SER A 24 24.63 -4.83 -0.41
CA SER A 24 23.68 -3.72 -0.34
C SER A 24 22.31 -4.20 0.15
N VAL A 25 21.71 -3.41 1.04
CA VAL A 25 20.39 -3.65 1.60
C VAL A 25 19.47 -2.52 1.16
N ILE A 26 18.34 -2.86 0.54
CA ILE A 26 17.30 -1.92 0.15
C ILE A 26 16.01 -2.27 0.89
N LYS A 27 15.49 -1.31 1.69
CA LYS A 27 14.26 -1.44 2.48
C LYS A 27 13.33 -0.27 2.24
N HIS A 28 12.04 -0.49 2.40
CA HIS A 28 11.07 0.60 2.51
C HIS A 28 11.29 1.38 3.82
N THR A 29 11.10 2.70 3.78
CA THR A 29 11.22 3.55 4.98
C THR A 29 9.89 3.61 5.74
N ASP A 30 9.90 4.18 6.95
CA ASP A 30 8.67 4.40 7.72
C ASP A 30 7.72 5.43 7.06
N LYS A 31 8.20 6.17 6.06
CA LYS A 31 7.38 7.08 5.26
C LYS A 31 6.68 6.40 4.09
N ASP A 32 7.00 5.14 3.82
CA ASP A 32 6.35 4.37 2.78
C ASP A 32 5.04 3.75 3.31
N ILE A 33 4.08 3.59 2.40
CA ILE A 33 2.81 2.94 2.72
C ILE A 33 2.90 1.40 2.74
N ILE A 34 4.05 0.82 2.40
CA ILE A 34 4.29 -0.62 2.43
C ILE A 34 4.41 -1.11 3.88
N VAL A 35 3.67 -2.15 4.24
CA VAL A 35 3.68 -2.73 5.59
C VAL A 35 5.00 -3.45 5.87
N ASP A 36 5.39 -4.36 4.96
CA ASP A 36 6.66 -5.09 5.07
C ASP A 36 7.81 -4.28 4.49
N LYS A 37 8.72 -3.80 5.35
CA LYS A 37 9.86 -2.96 4.94
C LYS A 37 10.91 -3.73 4.13
N ASP A 38 10.96 -5.02 4.21
CA ASP A 38 11.86 -5.88 3.43
C ASP A 38 11.24 -6.33 2.09
N SER A 39 10.00 -5.94 1.83
CA SER A 39 9.27 -6.26 0.60
C SER A 39 10.03 -5.80 -0.64
N LYS A 40 9.99 -6.61 -1.69
CA LYS A 40 10.47 -6.28 -3.04
C LYS A 40 9.33 -5.89 -3.98
N ILE A 41 8.28 -5.28 -3.42
CA ILE A 41 7.14 -4.74 -4.15
C ILE A 41 7.18 -3.22 -4.06
N VAL A 42 6.92 -2.55 -5.16
CA VAL A 42 6.70 -1.10 -5.25
C VAL A 42 5.39 -0.84 -5.97
N TYR A 43 4.77 0.31 -5.71
CA TYR A 43 3.46 0.61 -6.27
C TYR A 43 3.54 1.76 -7.28
N ARG A 44 2.83 1.58 -8.39
CA ARG A 44 2.67 2.60 -9.42
C ARG A 44 1.75 3.72 -8.94
N GLY A 45 2.09 4.96 -9.36
CA GLY A 45 1.25 6.13 -9.11
C GLY A 45 1.44 6.78 -7.74
N ILE A 46 2.35 6.24 -6.92
CA ILE A 46 2.76 6.83 -5.64
C ILE A 46 4.29 6.86 -5.51
N PRO A 47 4.83 7.74 -4.68
CA PRO A 47 6.22 7.68 -4.26
C PRO A 47 6.48 6.43 -3.40
N ASN A 48 7.49 5.65 -3.74
CA ASN A 48 7.96 4.54 -2.90
C ASN A 48 9.26 5.00 -2.24
N SER A 49 9.24 5.21 -0.93
CA SER A 49 10.37 5.71 -0.17
C SER A 49 11.28 4.56 0.28
N LEU A 50 12.50 4.54 -0.24
CA LEU A 50 13.47 3.46 -0.01
C LEU A 50 14.70 3.97 0.72
N SER A 51 15.21 3.20 1.67
CA SER A 51 16.56 3.34 2.22
C SER A 51 17.50 2.38 1.52
N ILE A 52 18.68 2.85 1.12
CA ILE A 52 19.73 2.02 0.51
C ILE A 52 20.97 2.11 1.40
N GLU A 53 21.40 1.00 1.92
CA GLU A 53 22.58 0.89 2.78
C GLU A 53 23.57 -0.11 2.21
N VAL A 54 24.86 0.25 2.30
CA VAL A 54 25.96 -0.63 1.88
C VAL A 54 26.99 -0.65 3.00
N PRO A 55 26.90 -1.65 3.89
CA PRO A 55 27.84 -1.79 5.00
C PRO A 55 29.28 -1.94 4.49
N ASN A 56 30.23 -1.35 5.22
CA ASN A 56 31.67 -1.50 4.99
C ASN A 56 32.18 -1.07 3.58
N CYS A 57 31.44 -0.25 2.83
CA CYS A 57 31.92 0.35 1.59
C CYS A 57 32.69 1.65 1.84
N LYS A 58 33.46 2.09 0.85
CA LYS A 58 34.07 3.43 0.77
C LYS A 58 33.04 4.42 0.24
N SER A 59 32.31 4.04 -0.80
CA SER A 59 31.20 4.81 -1.40
C SER A 59 30.30 3.89 -2.20
N PHE A 60 29.10 4.34 -2.48
CA PHE A 60 28.19 3.69 -3.43
C PHE A 60 27.37 4.73 -4.19
N LYS A 61 26.83 4.30 -5.33
CA LYS A 61 25.87 5.05 -6.13
C LYS A 61 24.75 4.11 -6.53
N ALA A 62 23.51 4.49 -6.25
CA ALA A 62 22.34 3.76 -6.73
C ALA A 62 21.74 4.47 -7.95
N SER A 63 21.23 3.68 -8.90
CA SER A 63 20.57 4.14 -10.11
C SER A 63 19.47 3.17 -10.51
N GLY A 64 18.44 3.67 -11.21
CA GLY A 64 17.30 2.90 -11.70
C GLY A 64 16.30 3.81 -12.37
N GLU A 65 15.42 3.25 -13.20
CA GLU A 65 14.35 4.03 -13.82
C GLU A 65 13.40 4.57 -12.73
N GLY A 66 13.18 5.89 -12.74
CA GLY A 66 12.33 6.56 -11.74
C GLY A 66 12.94 6.70 -10.34
N LEU A 67 14.19 6.25 -10.12
CA LEU A 67 14.88 6.39 -8.84
C LEU A 67 15.52 7.78 -8.72
N SER A 68 15.25 8.48 -7.63
CA SER A 68 15.84 9.79 -7.31
C SER A 68 16.33 9.83 -5.87
N LEU A 69 17.52 10.42 -5.66
CA LEU A 69 18.07 10.64 -4.31
C LEU A 69 17.34 11.81 -3.64
N MET A 70 16.79 11.58 -2.46
CA MET A 70 16.10 12.60 -1.67
C MET A 70 17.00 13.17 -0.57
N SER A 71 17.68 12.32 0.17
CA SER A 71 18.63 12.74 1.20
C SER A 71 19.54 11.58 1.58
N LYS A 72 20.82 11.82 1.74
CA LYS A 72 21.82 10.82 2.17
C LYS A 72 21.61 9.43 1.53
N ASN A 73 20.95 8.52 2.21
CA ASN A 73 20.67 7.13 1.78
C ASN A 73 19.18 6.90 1.47
N ILE A 74 18.37 7.95 1.45
CA ILE A 74 16.93 7.86 1.19
C ILE A 74 16.67 8.23 -0.26
N TYR A 75 15.97 7.36 -0.93
CA TYR A 75 15.60 7.48 -2.33
C TYR A 75 14.07 7.45 -2.47
N ASN A 76 13.58 8.11 -3.50
CA ASN A 76 12.21 7.95 -3.95
C ASN A 76 12.21 7.20 -5.28
N LEU A 77 11.43 6.15 -5.39
CA LEU A 77 11.22 5.39 -6.61
C LEU A 77 9.81 5.64 -7.14
N ASN A 78 9.72 6.36 -8.26
CA ASN A 78 8.47 6.49 -9.01
C ASN A 78 8.41 5.35 -10.03
N ALA A 79 7.70 4.27 -9.67
CA ALA A 79 7.58 3.10 -10.53
C ALA A 79 6.85 3.44 -11.84
N GLY A 80 7.53 3.25 -12.97
CA GLY A 80 7.02 3.52 -14.32
C GLY A 80 6.06 2.45 -14.84
N SER A 81 5.99 2.33 -16.17
CA SER A 81 5.27 1.26 -16.86
C SER A 81 6.03 -0.07 -16.74
N GLY A 82 5.33 -1.18 -16.83
CA GLY A 82 5.93 -2.52 -16.72
C GLY A 82 5.54 -3.23 -15.44
N LEU A 83 6.03 -4.45 -15.27
CA LEU A 83 5.73 -5.31 -14.12
C LEU A 83 6.87 -5.36 -13.11
N GLU A 84 8.06 -4.91 -13.52
CA GLU A 84 9.29 -4.99 -12.73
C GLU A 84 10.16 -3.75 -12.97
N THR A 85 10.99 -3.43 -12.00
CA THR A 85 12.06 -2.43 -12.12
C THR A 85 13.32 -2.93 -11.41
N ILE A 86 14.49 -2.45 -11.86
CA ILE A 86 15.78 -2.85 -11.31
C ILE A 86 16.47 -1.62 -10.73
N ILE A 87 16.87 -1.72 -9.47
CA ILE A 87 17.79 -0.78 -8.84
C ILE A 87 19.19 -1.37 -8.91
N THR A 88 20.10 -0.65 -9.56
CA THR A 88 21.50 -1.01 -9.66
C THR A 88 22.30 -0.22 -8.61
N VAL A 89 23.12 -0.93 -7.82
CA VAL A 89 23.98 -0.33 -6.80
C VAL A 89 25.44 -0.57 -7.18
N ASP A 90 26.14 0.47 -7.58
CA ASP A 90 27.57 0.45 -7.88
C ASP A 90 28.35 0.78 -6.61
N ILE A 91 29.18 -0.13 -6.16
CA ILE A 91 29.83 -0.13 -4.85
C ILE A 91 31.36 -0.04 -5.04
N VAL A 92 31.99 0.84 -4.29
CA VAL A 92 33.45 0.87 -4.12
C VAL A 92 33.78 0.38 -2.71
N LEU A 93 34.39 -0.77 -2.60
CA LEU A 93 34.81 -1.35 -1.32
C LEU A 93 35.99 -0.60 -0.71
N LYS A 94 36.25 -0.77 0.59
CA LYS A 94 37.40 -0.14 1.29
C LYS A 94 38.76 -0.46 0.66
N ASN A 95 38.88 -1.64 0.02
CA ASN A 95 40.08 -2.06 -0.72
C ASN A 95 40.11 -1.57 -2.18
N ASN A 96 39.24 -0.60 -2.54
CA ASN A 96 39.07 -0.02 -3.87
C ASN A 96 38.54 -0.99 -4.95
N LYS A 97 38.17 -2.24 -4.60
CA LYS A 97 37.49 -3.13 -5.55
C LYS A 97 36.10 -2.59 -5.83
N LYS A 98 35.65 -2.71 -7.08
CA LYS A 98 34.31 -2.32 -7.52
C LYS A 98 33.42 -3.54 -7.58
N LYS A 99 32.15 -3.40 -7.17
CA LYS A 99 31.10 -4.41 -7.28
C LYS A 99 29.82 -3.73 -7.73
N THR A 100 29.07 -4.36 -8.61
CA THR A 100 27.74 -3.90 -9.03
C THR A 100 26.71 -4.95 -8.61
N GLU A 101 25.66 -4.51 -7.94
CA GLU A 101 24.55 -5.36 -7.50
C GLU A 101 23.25 -4.86 -8.14
N LYS A 102 22.36 -5.80 -8.46
CA LYS A 102 21.04 -5.53 -9.05
C LYS A 102 19.95 -6.05 -8.15
N HIS A 103 19.03 -5.20 -7.78
CA HIS A 103 17.87 -5.53 -6.97
C HIS A 103 16.60 -5.40 -7.81
N LEU A 104 15.93 -6.52 -8.01
CA LEU A 104 14.67 -6.58 -8.72
C LEU A 104 13.52 -6.23 -7.76
N PHE A 105 12.64 -5.34 -8.22
CA PHE A 105 11.38 -5.00 -7.55
C PHE A 105 10.21 -5.27 -8.49
N LYS A 106 9.15 -5.89 -7.96
CA LYS A 106 7.90 -6.07 -8.66
C LYS A 106 7.07 -4.79 -8.58
N ILE A 107 6.48 -4.37 -9.69
CA ILE A 107 5.60 -3.20 -9.75
C ILE A 107 4.14 -3.67 -9.66
N ASN A 108 3.45 -3.26 -8.62
CA ASN A 108 2.02 -3.49 -8.46
C ASN A 108 1.23 -2.20 -8.74
N SER A 109 -0.07 -2.36 -9.03
CA SER A 109 -1.05 -1.28 -8.94
C SER A 109 -1.60 -1.21 -7.54
N LEU A 110 -2.04 -0.02 -7.09
CA LEU A 110 -2.62 0.18 -5.75
C LEU A 110 -3.90 -0.63 -5.51
N GLY A 111 -4.54 -1.13 -6.58
CA GLY A 111 -5.82 -1.82 -6.49
C GLY A 111 -6.98 -0.86 -6.20
N ASN A 112 -8.07 -1.42 -5.70
CA ASN A 112 -9.26 -0.65 -5.35
C ASN A 112 -9.22 -0.22 -3.88
N LEU A 113 -9.96 0.84 -3.60
CA LEU A 113 -10.33 1.22 -2.24
C LEU A 113 -11.71 0.67 -1.90
N VAL A 114 -11.87 0.19 -0.69
CA VAL A 114 -13.12 -0.33 -0.16
C VAL A 114 -13.55 0.51 1.04
N ALA A 115 -14.79 1.01 0.98
CA ALA A 115 -15.42 1.62 2.15
C ALA A 115 -15.96 0.55 3.07
N THR A 116 -15.78 0.73 4.38
CA THR A 116 -16.25 -0.18 5.42
C THR A 116 -17.02 0.58 6.49
N LEU A 117 -18.05 -0.03 7.05
CA LEU A 117 -18.78 0.52 8.18
C LEU A 117 -18.55 -0.38 9.40
N ASN A 118 -18.00 0.17 10.48
CA ASN A 118 -17.67 -0.60 11.69
C ASN A 118 -16.84 -1.86 11.41
N TYR A 119 -15.86 -1.78 10.48
CA TYR A 119 -15.02 -2.87 9.97
C TYR A 119 -15.72 -3.91 9.10
N ASN A 120 -17.02 -3.76 8.83
CA ASN A 120 -17.72 -4.59 7.86
C ASN A 120 -17.50 -4.02 6.45
N ASP A 121 -17.01 -4.83 5.50
CA ASP A 121 -16.71 -4.44 4.11
C ASP A 121 -17.79 -4.89 3.10
N GLU A 122 -18.91 -5.40 3.59
CA GLU A 122 -20.07 -5.66 2.75
C GLU A 122 -20.68 -4.34 2.26
N SER A 123 -21.05 -4.31 0.99
CA SER A 123 -21.76 -3.16 0.41
C SER A 123 -23.24 -3.09 0.81
N TYR A 124 -23.78 -4.15 1.39
CA TYR A 124 -25.15 -4.25 1.90
C TYR A 124 -25.14 -4.82 3.31
N ILE A 125 -25.53 -4.02 4.29
CA ILE A 125 -25.45 -4.34 5.71
C ILE A 125 -26.85 -4.26 6.33
N ARG A 126 -27.15 -5.15 7.25
CA ARG A 126 -28.39 -5.10 8.05
C ARG A 126 -28.07 -4.67 9.47
N LEU A 127 -28.67 -3.56 9.93
CA LEU A 127 -28.41 -3.01 11.26
C LEU A 127 -29.71 -2.62 11.97
N GLN A 128 -29.75 -2.86 13.27
CA GLN A 128 -30.75 -2.23 14.13
C GLN A 128 -30.53 -0.72 14.13
N LYS A 129 -31.60 0.06 14.13
CA LYS A 129 -31.55 1.52 14.03
C LYS A 129 -30.63 2.18 15.07
N ASN A 130 -30.68 1.71 16.31
CA ASN A 130 -29.84 2.19 17.42
C ASN A 130 -28.36 1.89 17.26
N LYS A 131 -27.98 0.93 16.38
CA LYS A 131 -26.58 0.60 16.09
C LYS A 131 -25.97 1.48 15.00
N ILE A 132 -26.76 2.33 14.35
CA ILE A 132 -26.30 3.28 13.33
C ILE A 132 -25.62 4.49 13.99
N GLU A 133 -26.11 4.90 15.16
CA GLU A 133 -25.49 5.96 15.94
C GLU A 133 -24.03 5.59 16.28
N GLN A 134 -23.15 6.54 16.18
CA GLN A 134 -21.70 6.36 16.41
C GLN A 134 -20.98 5.41 15.41
N SER A 135 -21.68 4.95 14.37
CA SER A 135 -21.04 4.14 13.33
C SER A 135 -19.88 4.91 12.68
N VAL A 136 -18.79 4.18 12.45
CA VAL A 136 -17.55 4.73 11.90
C VAL A 136 -17.32 4.18 10.51
N LEU A 137 -17.26 5.11 9.55
CA LEU A 137 -16.87 4.81 8.18
C LEU A 137 -15.34 4.80 8.08
N ARG A 138 -14.79 3.82 7.41
CA ARG A 138 -13.36 3.71 7.09
C ARG A 138 -13.19 3.38 5.62
N VAL A 139 -12.01 3.69 5.12
CA VAL A 139 -11.62 3.30 3.77
C VAL A 139 -10.29 2.57 3.89
N LYS A 140 -10.17 1.46 3.19
CA LYS A 140 -8.96 0.64 3.17
C LYS A 140 -8.58 0.27 1.74
N PHE A 141 -7.31 -0.02 1.51
CA PHE A 141 -6.87 -0.71 0.31
C PHE A 141 -7.33 -2.18 0.36
N GLU A 142 -7.70 -2.75 -0.79
CA GLU A 142 -7.91 -4.20 -0.91
C GLU A 142 -6.60 -4.96 -0.69
N ASP A 143 -5.48 -4.37 -1.11
CA ASP A 143 -4.15 -4.95 -0.90
C ASP A 143 -3.70 -4.80 0.55
N LYS A 144 -3.57 -5.94 1.25
CA LYS A 144 -3.15 -6.01 2.66
C LYS A 144 -1.69 -5.64 2.90
N ASN A 145 -0.87 -5.58 1.84
CA ASN A 145 0.51 -5.12 1.93
C ASN A 145 0.61 -3.60 2.14
N LEU A 146 -0.50 -2.86 2.00
CA LEU A 146 -0.56 -1.42 2.16
C LEU A 146 -1.08 -1.02 3.55
N GLN A 147 -0.45 -0.02 4.15
CA GLN A 147 -0.91 0.56 5.41
C GLN A 147 -2.24 1.29 5.21
N GLN A 148 -3.20 1.01 6.09
CA GLN A 148 -4.56 1.53 5.96
C GLN A 148 -4.71 2.95 6.54
N ASP A 149 -3.81 3.36 7.43
CA ASP A 149 -3.89 4.66 8.15
C ASP A 149 -3.56 5.87 7.27
N PHE A 150 -3.13 5.64 6.03
CA PHE A 150 -2.84 6.70 5.06
C PHE A 150 -4.08 7.34 4.45
N ILE A 151 -5.28 6.85 4.79
CA ILE A 151 -6.54 7.31 4.18
C ILE A 151 -7.41 7.97 5.25
N THR A 152 -7.72 9.25 5.05
CA THR A 152 -8.64 10.01 5.89
C THR A 152 -9.93 10.32 5.13
N ILE A 153 -11.08 10.15 5.76
CA ILE A 153 -12.38 10.57 5.21
C ILE A 153 -12.63 12.01 5.65
N ARG A 154 -12.88 12.89 4.68
CA ARG A 154 -13.24 14.31 4.92
C ARG A 154 -14.72 14.49 5.12
N LYS A 155 -15.53 13.83 4.30
CA LYS A 155 -16.98 13.88 4.36
C LYS A 155 -17.61 12.75 3.55
N PHE A 156 -18.89 12.55 3.76
CA PHE A 156 -19.72 11.65 2.97
C PHE A 156 -21.18 12.11 3.02
N LYS A 157 -22.00 11.55 2.14
CA LYS A 157 -23.43 11.79 2.12
C LYS A 157 -24.21 10.56 2.56
N ILE A 158 -25.35 10.80 3.20
CA ILE A 158 -26.31 9.79 3.58
C ILE A 158 -27.65 10.11 2.88
N LYS A 159 -28.16 9.19 2.09
CA LYS A 159 -29.51 9.26 1.53
C LYS A 159 -30.42 8.34 2.36
N ILE A 160 -31.51 8.88 2.89
CA ILE A 160 -32.48 8.13 3.69
C ILE A 160 -33.68 7.82 2.83
N ALA A 161 -33.77 6.64 2.29
CA ALA A 161 -34.76 6.23 1.28
C ALA A 161 -34.89 7.35 0.21
N ASP A 162 -36.11 7.77 -0.15
CA ASP A 162 -36.33 8.89 -1.06
C ASP A 162 -36.72 10.19 -0.35
N ARG A 163 -36.46 10.29 0.95
CA ARG A 163 -37.00 11.38 1.79
C ARG A 163 -36.00 12.48 2.09
N LYS A 164 -34.75 12.14 2.39
CA LYS A 164 -33.77 13.11 2.88
C LYS A 164 -32.34 12.75 2.51
N GLU A 165 -31.57 13.77 2.16
CA GLU A 165 -30.11 13.70 2.02
C GLU A 165 -29.44 14.52 3.12
N ILE A 166 -28.35 13.99 3.65
CA ILE A 166 -27.56 14.61 4.73
C ILE A 166 -26.08 14.56 4.31
N GLU A 167 -25.37 15.66 4.45
CA GLU A 167 -23.90 15.67 4.38
C GLU A 167 -23.34 15.54 5.81
N VAL A 168 -22.38 14.63 5.98
CA VAL A 168 -21.71 14.38 7.25
C VAL A 168 -20.24 14.70 7.08
N LEU A 169 -19.69 15.51 7.98
CA LEU A 169 -18.26 15.87 8.01
C LEU A 169 -17.48 14.83 8.83
N GLY A 170 -16.27 14.50 8.35
CA GLY A 170 -15.45 13.47 8.98
C GLY A 170 -15.89 12.05 8.58
N ASN A 171 -15.67 11.11 9.49
CA ASN A 171 -15.86 9.68 9.23
C ASN A 171 -16.85 8.98 10.16
N ARG A 172 -17.65 9.75 10.92
CA ARG A 172 -18.56 9.21 11.95
C ARG A 172 -19.98 9.72 11.73
N ILE A 173 -20.95 8.83 11.88
CA ILE A 173 -22.36 9.24 11.99
C ILE A 173 -22.54 9.76 13.41
N ASP A 174 -22.51 11.08 13.55
CA ASP A 174 -22.68 11.78 14.83
C ASP A 174 -24.14 11.82 15.28
N SER A 175 -24.39 12.38 16.47
CA SER A 175 -25.73 12.45 17.04
C SER A 175 -26.71 13.30 16.20
N ASP A 176 -26.21 14.38 15.54
CA ASP A 176 -27.07 15.24 14.72
C ASP A 176 -27.52 14.50 13.44
N ALA A 177 -26.56 13.85 12.74
CA ALA A 177 -26.89 13.01 11.60
C ALA A 177 -27.82 11.86 12.01
N PHE A 178 -27.59 11.23 13.17
CA PHE A 178 -28.44 10.17 13.67
C PHE A 178 -29.86 10.65 14.01
N GLN A 179 -30.04 11.82 14.61
CA GLN A 179 -31.37 12.39 14.85
C GLN A 179 -32.16 12.56 13.54
N LEU A 180 -31.50 13.02 12.47
CA LEU A 180 -32.14 13.12 11.16
C LEU A 180 -32.47 11.74 10.58
N ILE A 181 -31.56 10.76 10.70
CA ILE A 181 -31.84 9.39 10.33
C ILE A 181 -33.06 8.87 11.11
N ASN A 182 -33.07 9.07 12.42
CA ASN A 182 -34.17 8.62 13.28
C ASN A 182 -35.51 9.25 12.91
N LYS A 183 -35.51 10.52 12.55
CA LYS A 183 -36.71 11.26 12.16
C LYS A 183 -37.26 10.81 10.80
N TYR A 184 -36.39 10.56 9.82
CA TYR A 184 -36.80 10.35 8.43
C TYR A 184 -36.78 8.89 7.98
N SER A 185 -36.27 7.96 8.79
CA SER A 185 -36.26 6.53 8.45
C SER A 185 -37.29 5.71 9.26
N ARG A 186 -37.72 4.60 8.68
CA ARG A 186 -38.59 3.60 9.27
C ARG A 186 -37.90 2.23 9.25
N ILE A 187 -38.41 1.27 10.01
CA ILE A 187 -38.01 -0.14 9.89
C ILE A 187 -38.23 -0.59 8.45
N ASN A 188 -37.31 -1.35 7.92
CA ASN A 188 -37.23 -1.81 6.54
C ASN A 188 -36.82 -0.75 5.50
N ASP A 189 -36.61 0.51 5.86
CA ASP A 189 -36.00 1.47 4.93
C ASP A 189 -34.53 1.13 4.65
N GLU A 190 -34.04 1.65 3.53
CA GLU A 190 -32.63 1.60 3.18
C GLU A 190 -32.00 2.99 3.31
N ILE A 191 -30.81 3.02 3.90
CA ILE A 191 -29.96 4.18 3.99
C ILE A 191 -28.75 3.91 3.10
N THR A 192 -28.43 4.85 2.23
CA THR A 192 -27.25 4.73 1.36
C THR A 192 -26.21 5.75 1.76
N ILE A 193 -25.02 5.27 2.11
CA ILE A 193 -23.82 6.10 2.31
C ILE A 193 -23.08 6.17 0.96
N TYR A 194 -22.80 7.38 0.47
CA TYR A 194 -22.19 7.59 -0.85
C TYR A 194 -21.45 8.94 -0.90
N ASP A 195 -20.90 9.30 -2.05
CA ASP A 195 -20.06 10.51 -2.21
C ASP A 195 -19.00 10.64 -1.11
N ILE A 196 -18.32 9.50 -0.81
CA ILE A 196 -17.30 9.45 0.22
C ILE A 196 -16.06 10.16 -0.31
N VAL A 197 -15.72 11.31 0.28
CA VAL A 197 -14.56 12.12 -0.07
C VAL A 197 -13.41 11.74 0.84
N THR A 198 -12.33 11.24 0.26
CA THR A 198 -11.13 10.84 0.98
C THR A 198 -9.95 11.76 0.66
N GLU A 199 -9.06 11.88 1.61
CA GLU A 199 -7.70 12.39 1.43
C GLU A 199 -6.72 11.24 1.68
N ILE A 200 -5.85 11.02 0.71
CA ILE A 200 -4.83 9.98 0.79
C ILE A 200 -3.48 10.68 0.89
N HIS A 201 -2.77 10.49 2.00
CA HIS A 201 -1.53 11.22 2.31
C HIS A 201 -0.34 10.92 1.38
N CYS A 202 -0.51 10.07 0.38
CA CYS A 202 0.48 9.78 -0.65
C CYS A 202 0.18 10.46 -2.01
N GLY A 203 -0.71 11.46 -2.06
CA GLY A 203 -0.97 12.27 -3.27
C GLY A 203 -1.96 11.66 -4.26
N ILE A 204 -2.69 10.62 -3.89
CA ILE A 204 -3.74 10.02 -4.72
C ILE A 204 -5.03 10.81 -4.50
N SER A 205 -5.71 11.16 -5.57
CA SER A 205 -7.01 11.84 -5.53
C SER A 205 -8.00 11.23 -6.53
N GLY A 206 -9.29 11.46 -6.31
CA GLY A 206 -10.34 11.18 -7.29
C GLY A 206 -10.79 9.71 -7.39
N ILE A 207 -10.48 8.85 -6.42
CA ILE A 207 -10.98 7.48 -6.41
C ILE A 207 -12.45 7.49 -5.95
N LYS A 208 -13.35 7.01 -6.81
CA LYS A 208 -14.76 6.79 -6.45
C LYS A 208 -14.91 5.49 -5.67
N LEU A 209 -15.47 5.61 -4.48
CA LEU A 209 -15.82 4.47 -3.63
C LEU A 209 -17.23 3.97 -3.95
N LYS A 210 -17.44 2.67 -3.83
CA LYS A 210 -18.78 2.08 -3.94
C LYS A 210 -19.64 2.52 -2.74
N PRO A 211 -20.94 2.78 -2.95
CA PRO A 211 -21.86 3.07 -1.86
C PRO A 211 -21.99 1.90 -0.90
N ILE A 212 -22.31 2.20 0.37
CA ILE A 212 -22.74 1.22 1.37
C ILE A 212 -24.24 1.41 1.59
N VAL A 213 -24.98 0.33 1.50
CA VAL A 213 -26.43 0.31 1.76
C VAL A 213 -26.69 -0.34 3.13
N ILE A 214 -27.41 0.34 3.99
CA ILE A 214 -27.82 -0.15 5.30
C ILE A 214 -29.32 -0.39 5.28
N LYS A 215 -29.74 -1.64 5.47
CA LYS A 215 -31.14 -2.02 5.72
C LYS A 215 -31.43 -1.90 7.22
N ILE A 216 -32.40 -1.09 7.58
CA ILE A 216 -32.83 -0.90 8.98
C ILE A 216 -33.72 -2.07 9.42
N LEU A 217 -33.34 -2.68 10.54
CA LEU A 217 -34.07 -3.75 11.21
C LEU A 217 -34.97 -3.20 12.33
#